data_9b34504626f85c05129686d012a644aa
#
_entry.id   9b34504626f85c05129686d012a644aa
#
_cell.length_a   1.000
_cell.length_b   1.000
_cell.length_c   1.000
_cell.angle_alpha   90.00
_cell.angle_beta   90.00
_cell.angle_gamma   90.00
#
_symmetry.space_group_name_H-M   'P 1'
#
loop_
_entity.id
_entity.type
_entity.pdbx_description
1 polymer ?
#
loop_
_entity_poly.entity_id
_entity_poly.type
_entity_poly.pdbx_seq_one_letter_code
_entity_poly.pdbx_strand_id
1 'polypeptide(L)'
;MSKLLETMKQTKDMIKNYRKYLKKIENSIKTILKDSQIFLFGSIITGNLVAGSDIDILIIANVPKKHLKRAELIAEIEENAGLPLSHPFEFHLLTQEELNTWIKIYKLRFEDISAYLES
;
A
#
# COMPACT_ATOMS: atom_id res chain seq x y z
N MET A 1 18.20 0.20 24.03
CA MET A 1 18.18 0.16 22.56
C MET A 1 17.71 1.50 22.02
N SER A 2 18.29 2.00 20.96
CA SER A 2 17.85 3.26 20.37
C SER A 2 16.48 3.12 19.72
N LYS A 3 15.73 4.20 19.71
CA LYS A 3 14.43 4.26 19.07
C LYS A 3 14.53 3.96 17.56
N LEU A 4 15.63 4.39 16.94
CA LEU A 4 15.90 4.12 15.52
C LEU A 4 16.03 2.61 15.27
N LEU A 5 16.79 1.91 16.10
CA LEU A 5 16.96 0.46 15.95
C LEU A 5 15.65 -0.29 16.16
N GLU A 6 14.82 0.14 17.08
CA GLU A 6 13.50 -0.45 17.31
C GLU A 6 12.61 -0.28 16.07
N THR A 7 12.61 0.92 15.47
CA THR A 7 11.87 1.22 14.26
C THR A 7 12.33 0.36 13.10
N MET A 8 13.64 0.21 12.92
CA MET A 8 14.21 -0.62 11.86
C MET A 8 13.82 -2.09 12.01
N LYS A 9 13.84 -2.61 13.24
CA LYS A 9 13.42 -3.99 13.53
C LYS A 9 11.94 -4.18 13.23
N GLN A 10 11.11 -3.22 13.62
CA GLN A 10 9.68 -3.26 13.38
C GLN A 10 9.37 -3.28 11.89
N THR A 11 10.00 -2.41 11.11
CA THR A 11 9.83 -2.34 9.67
C THR A 11 10.25 -3.64 9.00
N LYS A 12 11.39 -4.20 9.40
CA LYS A 12 11.88 -5.48 8.89
C LYS A 12 10.91 -6.62 9.19
N ASP A 13 10.35 -6.64 10.38
CA ASP A 13 9.36 -7.64 10.78
C ASP A 13 8.08 -7.51 9.94
N MET A 14 7.64 -6.30 9.66
CA MET A 14 6.47 -6.05 8.82
C MET A 14 6.69 -6.54 7.38
N ILE A 15 7.88 -6.34 6.82
CA ILE A 15 8.23 -6.88 5.50
C ILE A 15 8.17 -8.41 5.52
N LYS A 16 8.75 -9.03 6.54
CA LYS A 16 8.76 -10.48 6.68
C LYS A 16 7.36 -11.06 6.79
N ASN A 17 6.47 -10.37 7.47
CA ASN A 17 5.09 -10.81 7.75
C ASN A 17 4.06 -9.99 6.96
N TYR A 18 4.41 -9.53 5.77
CA TYR A 18 3.60 -8.55 5.03
C TYR A 18 2.17 -9.02 4.73
N ARG A 19 1.95 -10.30 4.50
CA ARG A 19 0.62 -10.84 4.16
C ARG A 19 -0.41 -10.54 5.24
N LYS A 20 -0.01 -10.68 6.49
CA LYS A 20 -0.84 -10.37 7.64
C LYS A 20 -1.26 -8.91 7.66
N TYR A 21 -0.32 -8.01 7.37
CA TYR A 21 -0.60 -6.57 7.32
C TYR A 21 -1.44 -6.20 6.11
N LEU A 22 -1.21 -6.84 4.97
CA LEU A 22 -2.00 -6.59 3.77
C LEU A 22 -3.49 -6.89 4.00
N LYS A 23 -3.82 -7.89 4.80
CA LYS A 23 -5.21 -8.18 5.12
C LYS A 23 -5.86 -7.06 5.90
N LYS A 24 -5.15 -6.53 6.89
CA LYS A 24 -5.62 -5.36 7.67
C LYS A 24 -5.78 -4.13 6.79
N ILE A 25 -4.83 -3.92 5.88
CA ILE A 25 -4.85 -2.81 4.94
C ILE A 25 -6.03 -2.93 3.99
N GLU A 26 -6.26 -4.11 3.43
CA GLU A 26 -7.42 -4.36 2.55
C GLU A 26 -8.73 -4.03 3.27
N ASN A 27 -8.90 -4.53 4.47
CA ASN A 27 -10.10 -4.27 5.25
C ASN A 27 -10.31 -2.77 5.50
N SER A 28 -9.23 -2.05 5.82
CA SER A 28 -9.27 -0.61 6.05
C SER A 28 -9.68 0.13 4.79
N ILE A 29 -9.05 -0.19 3.66
CA ILE A 29 -9.35 0.44 2.37
C ILE A 29 -10.82 0.20 2.00
N LYS A 30 -11.30 -1.02 2.12
CA LYS A 30 -12.70 -1.35 1.77
C LYS A 30 -13.71 -0.69 2.70
N THR A 31 -13.32 -0.41 3.93
CA THR A 31 -14.17 0.32 4.88
C THR A 31 -14.30 1.79 4.48
N ILE A 32 -13.20 2.41 4.08
CA ILE A 32 -13.14 3.84 3.76
C ILE A 32 -13.53 4.12 2.31
N LEU A 33 -13.10 3.25 1.39
CA LEU A 33 -13.35 3.37 -0.06
C LEU A 33 -13.99 2.07 -0.57
N LYS A 34 -15.29 1.92 -0.39
CA LYS A 34 -16.03 0.67 -0.66
C LYS A 34 -15.84 0.12 -2.07
N ASP A 35 -15.86 0.97 -3.08
CA ASP A 35 -15.83 0.55 -4.47
C ASP A 35 -14.42 0.59 -5.06
N SER A 36 -13.41 0.57 -4.20
CA SER A 36 -12.02 0.59 -4.65
C SER A 36 -11.55 -0.75 -5.18
N GLN A 37 -10.56 -0.69 -6.06
CA GLN A 37 -9.77 -1.84 -6.49
C GLN A 37 -8.38 -1.67 -5.91
N ILE A 38 -7.77 -2.75 -5.45
CA ILE A 38 -6.48 -2.71 -4.76
C ILE A 38 -5.50 -3.65 -5.44
N PHE A 39 -4.36 -3.10 -5.83
CA PHE A 39 -3.30 -3.84 -6.52
C PHE A 39 -1.97 -3.64 -5.83
N LEU A 40 -1.05 -4.56 -6.06
CA LEU A 40 0.35 -4.42 -5.66
C LEU A 40 1.20 -4.28 -6.91
N PHE A 41 2.29 -3.52 -6.79
CA PHE A 41 3.26 -3.38 -7.87
C PHE A 41 4.67 -3.21 -7.29
N GLY A 42 5.66 -3.06 -8.15
CA GLY A 42 7.04 -2.86 -7.70
C GLY A 42 7.73 -4.15 -7.28
N SER A 43 8.66 -4.04 -6.34
CA SER A 43 9.55 -5.14 -5.97
C SER A 43 8.84 -6.37 -5.43
N ILE A 44 7.68 -6.21 -4.82
CA ILE A 44 6.93 -7.36 -4.29
C ILE A 44 6.47 -8.30 -5.41
N ILE A 45 6.05 -7.78 -6.55
CA ILE A 45 5.57 -8.63 -7.65
C ILE A 45 6.72 -9.13 -8.54
N THR A 46 7.85 -8.45 -8.55
CA THR A 46 9.03 -8.89 -9.32
C THR A 46 9.89 -9.89 -8.56
N GLY A 47 9.58 -10.14 -7.29
CA GLY A 47 10.35 -11.06 -6.46
C GLY A 47 11.64 -10.47 -5.88
N ASN A 48 11.84 -9.17 -6.01
CA ASN A 48 13.03 -8.47 -5.53
C ASN A 48 12.85 -7.80 -4.17
N LEU A 49 11.88 -8.26 -3.39
CA LEU A 49 11.60 -7.70 -2.08
C LEU A 49 12.71 -8.09 -1.10
N VAL A 50 13.42 -7.09 -0.58
CA VAL A 50 14.51 -7.28 0.38
C VAL A 50 14.29 -6.37 1.59
N ALA A 51 15.10 -6.55 2.64
CA ALA A 51 15.07 -5.67 3.80
C ALA A 51 15.32 -4.23 3.34
N GLY A 52 14.46 -3.31 3.74
CA GLY A 52 14.53 -1.91 3.33
C GLY A 52 13.72 -1.58 2.09
N SER A 53 13.13 -2.58 1.41
CA SER A 53 12.20 -2.32 0.31
C SER A 53 10.87 -1.81 0.84
N ASP A 54 10.19 -0.98 0.04
CA ASP A 54 8.80 -0.61 0.30
C ASP A 54 7.88 -1.56 -0.45
N ILE A 55 6.69 -1.75 0.10
CA ILE A 55 5.63 -2.50 -0.57
C ILE A 55 4.66 -1.48 -1.17
N ASP A 56 4.61 -1.43 -2.49
CA ASP A 56 3.79 -0.46 -3.21
C ASP A 56 2.36 -0.96 -3.37
N ILE A 57 1.41 -0.20 -2.84
CA ILE A 57 -0.01 -0.51 -2.89
C ILE A 57 -0.71 0.53 -3.74
N LEU A 58 -1.42 0.07 -4.76
CA LEU A 58 -2.15 0.92 -5.69
C LEU A 58 -3.64 0.79 -5.42
N ILE A 59 -4.28 1.91 -5.11
CA ILE A 59 -5.71 1.97 -4.83
C ILE A 59 -6.38 2.78 -5.93
N ILE A 60 -7.32 2.15 -6.62
CA ILE A 60 -8.09 2.79 -7.69
C ILE A 60 -9.50 3.03 -7.18
N ALA A 61 -9.89 4.30 -7.12
CA ALA A 61 -11.19 4.70 -6.64
C ALA A 61 -11.58 6.06 -7.21
N ASN A 62 -12.84 6.42 -7.03
CA ASN A 62 -13.31 7.76 -7.39
C ASN A 62 -12.89 8.70 -6.25
N VAL A 63 -11.73 9.31 -6.39
CA VAL A 63 -11.12 10.15 -5.34
C VAL A 63 -10.97 11.59 -5.79
N PRO A 64 -10.91 12.53 -4.83
CA PRO A 64 -10.67 13.94 -5.15
C PRO A 64 -9.35 14.14 -5.87
N LYS A 65 -9.27 15.19 -6.69
CA LYS A 65 -8.03 15.53 -7.41
C LYS A 65 -6.99 16.20 -6.52
N LYS A 66 -7.42 16.87 -5.45
CA LYS A 66 -6.51 17.60 -4.57
C LYS A 66 -5.61 16.64 -3.79
N HIS A 67 -4.31 16.86 -3.87
CA HIS A 67 -3.31 16.02 -3.19
C HIS A 67 -3.52 15.98 -1.67
N LEU A 68 -3.88 17.10 -1.07
CA LEU A 68 -4.13 17.16 0.38
C LEU A 68 -5.28 16.23 0.77
N LYS A 69 -6.35 16.20 -0.01
CA LYS A 69 -7.50 15.32 0.25
C LYS A 69 -7.12 13.86 0.11
N ARG A 70 -6.29 13.52 -0.87
CA ARG A 70 -5.78 12.16 -1.03
C ARG A 70 -4.88 11.76 0.15
N ALA A 71 -4.01 12.67 0.59
CA ALA A 71 -3.15 12.44 1.75
C ALA A 71 -3.99 12.19 3.02
N GLU A 72 -5.07 12.93 3.20
CA GLU A 72 -5.99 12.72 4.32
C GLU A 72 -6.64 11.34 4.28
N LEU A 73 -7.06 10.90 3.10
CA LEU A 73 -7.64 9.56 2.92
C LEU A 73 -6.61 8.46 3.22
N ILE A 74 -5.38 8.63 2.76
CA ILE A 74 -4.30 7.67 3.02
C ILE A 74 -4.03 7.60 4.52
N ALA A 75 -3.94 8.76 5.20
CA ALA A 75 -3.72 8.80 6.64
C ALA A 75 -4.84 8.08 7.39
N GLU A 76 -6.07 8.25 6.95
CA GLU A 76 -7.24 7.59 7.54
C GLU A 76 -7.17 6.07 7.36
N ILE A 77 -6.74 5.61 6.19
CA ILE A 77 -6.53 4.19 5.90
C ILE A 77 -5.45 3.62 6.81
N GLU A 78 -4.32 4.31 6.93
CA GLU A 78 -3.20 3.90 7.78
C GLU A 78 -3.62 3.78 9.24
N GLU A 79 -4.33 4.77 9.73
CA GLU A 79 -4.81 4.79 11.11
C GLU A 79 -5.82 3.68 11.37
N ASN A 80 -6.78 3.51 10.48
CA ASN A 80 -7.79 2.46 10.61
C ASN A 80 -7.18 1.06 10.55
N ALA A 81 -6.13 0.89 9.75
CA ALA A 81 -5.41 -0.38 9.67
C ALA A 81 -4.50 -0.63 10.87
N GLY A 82 -4.32 0.35 11.75
CA GLY A 82 -3.46 0.21 12.91
C GLY A 82 -1.99 0.20 12.58
N LEU A 83 -1.57 0.83 11.48
CA LEU A 83 -0.16 0.87 11.10
C LEU A 83 0.60 1.87 11.97
N PRO A 84 1.84 1.54 12.39
CA PRO A 84 2.69 2.51 13.08
C PRO A 84 3.08 3.63 12.11
N LEU A 85 3.55 4.77 12.65
CA LEU A 85 3.97 5.90 11.82
C LEU A 85 5.05 5.51 10.82
N SER A 86 5.97 4.65 11.22
CA SER A 86 6.98 4.12 10.34
C SER A 86 6.61 2.70 9.91
N HIS A 87 6.25 2.55 8.64
CA HIS A 87 5.89 1.26 8.07
C HIS A 87 6.37 1.20 6.61
N PRO A 88 6.54 0.00 6.04
CA PRO A 88 7.08 -0.16 4.69
C PRO A 88 6.03 -0.15 3.57
N PHE A 89 4.81 0.28 3.85
CA PHE A 89 3.75 0.28 2.84
C PHE A 89 3.61 1.67 2.23
N GLU A 90 3.76 1.77 0.91
CA GLU A 90 3.63 3.03 0.19
C GLU A 90 2.31 3.01 -0.58
N PHE A 91 1.43 3.96 -0.26
CA PHE A 91 0.09 4.03 -0.84
C PHE A 91 0.05 5.00 -2.01
N HIS A 92 -0.51 4.54 -3.13
CA HIS A 92 -0.72 5.34 -4.34
C HIS A 92 -2.22 5.33 -4.64
N LEU A 93 -2.84 6.48 -4.52
CA LEU A 93 -4.29 6.62 -4.69
C LEU A 93 -4.57 7.32 -6.01
N LEU A 94 -5.17 6.59 -6.95
CA LEU A 94 -5.44 7.08 -8.31
C LEU A 94 -6.89 6.86 -8.72
N THR A 95 -7.35 7.67 -9.68
CA THR A 95 -8.57 7.38 -10.42
C THR A 95 -8.26 6.40 -11.54
N GLN A 96 -9.28 5.80 -12.14
CA GLN A 96 -9.09 4.89 -13.27
C GLN A 96 -8.40 5.61 -14.44
N GLU A 97 -8.76 6.85 -14.69
CA GLU A 97 -8.15 7.65 -15.75
C GLU A 97 -6.65 7.84 -15.53
N GLU A 98 -6.27 8.16 -14.29
CA GLU A 98 -4.87 8.30 -13.93
C GLU A 98 -4.11 6.98 -14.05
N LEU A 99 -4.72 5.87 -13.69
CA LEU A 99 -4.13 4.55 -13.86
C LEU A 99 -3.84 4.27 -15.33
N ASN A 100 -4.80 4.59 -16.20
CA ASN A 100 -4.62 4.39 -17.66
C ASN A 100 -3.39 5.14 -18.17
N THR A 101 -3.17 6.36 -17.67
CA THR A 101 -1.99 7.16 -17.99
C THR A 101 -0.71 6.52 -17.46
N TRP A 102 -0.73 6.04 -16.22
CA TRP A 102 0.43 5.37 -15.60
C TRP A 102 0.85 4.13 -16.38
N ILE A 103 -0.13 3.33 -16.81
CA ILE A 103 0.14 2.11 -17.60
C ILE A 103 0.88 2.47 -18.89
N LYS A 104 0.42 3.52 -19.58
CA LYS A 104 1.03 3.96 -20.84
C LYS A 104 2.46 4.47 -20.66
N ILE A 105 2.67 5.31 -19.64
CA ILE A 105 3.95 6.00 -19.43
C ILE A 105 5.00 5.05 -18.84
N TYR A 106 4.63 4.30 -17.83
CA TYR A 106 5.57 3.48 -17.05
C TYR A 106 5.54 1.99 -17.39
N LYS A 107 4.65 1.58 -18.32
CA LYS A 107 4.42 0.17 -18.64
C LYS A 107 4.21 -0.62 -17.35
N LEU A 108 3.38 -0.09 -16.47
CA LEU A 108 3.17 -0.59 -15.13
C LEU A 108 2.65 -2.03 -15.13
N ARG A 109 3.32 -2.89 -14.36
CA ARG A 109 2.85 -4.24 -14.06
C ARG A 109 2.33 -4.25 -12.64
N PHE A 110 1.13 -4.79 -12.46
CA PHE A 110 0.50 -4.85 -11.15
C PHE A 110 -0.36 -6.11 -11.05
N GLU A 111 -0.59 -6.55 -9.83
CA GLU A 111 -1.39 -7.74 -9.54
C GLU A 111 -2.40 -7.43 -8.45
N ASP A 112 -3.59 -8.04 -8.54
CA ASP A 112 -4.62 -7.86 -7.53
C ASP A 112 -4.10 -8.29 -6.16
N ILE A 113 -4.44 -7.51 -5.13
CA ILE A 113 -3.98 -7.77 -3.76
C ILE A 113 -4.39 -9.17 -3.28
N SER A 114 -5.51 -9.69 -3.78
CA SER A 114 -6.02 -11.01 -3.36
C SER A 114 -5.01 -12.14 -3.59
N ALA A 115 -4.11 -11.98 -4.55
CA ALA A 115 -3.06 -12.97 -4.83
C ALA A 115 -2.01 -13.05 -3.71
N TYR A 116 -1.97 -12.06 -2.83
CA TYR A 116 -0.95 -11.90 -1.78
C TYR A 116 -1.51 -11.99 -0.36
N LEU A 117 -2.80 -12.22 -0.21
CA LEU A 117 -3.42 -12.32 1.11
C LEU A 117 -3.22 -13.72 1.69
N GLU A 118 -3.16 -13.79 3.02
CA GLU A 118 -3.20 -15.07 3.71
C GLU A 118 -4.57 -15.71 3.52
N SER A 119 -4.53 -16.97 3.17
CA SER A 119 -5.74 -17.78 3.05
C SER A 119 -6.19 -18.25 4.43
#